data_f26f34a935b3392f8fe8355093523516
#
_entry.id   f26f34a935b3392f8fe8355093523516
#
_cell.length_a   1.000
_cell.length_b   1.000
_cell.length_c   1.000
_cell.angle_alpha   90.00
_cell.angle_beta   90.00
_cell.angle_gamma   90.00
#
_symmetry.space_group_name_H-M   'P 1'
#
loop_
_entity.id
_entity.type
_entity.pdbx_description
1 polymer ?
#
loop_
_entity_poly.entity_id
_entity_poly.type
_entity_poly.pdbx_seq_one_letter_code
_entity_poly.pdbx_strand_id
1 'polypeptide(L)' 'MTIPEMTEALEGASAVLTEISTEHTDPRLALVIAALGACAESLDRMWEREGR' A
#
# COMPACT_ATOMS: atom_id res chain seq x y z
N MET A 1 4.54 -4.26 -15.68
CA MET A 1 3.64 -4.30 -14.51
C MET A 1 2.49 -3.33 -14.71
N THR A 2 1.28 -3.78 -14.49
CA THR A 2 0.10 -2.92 -14.64
C THR A 2 -0.22 -2.22 -13.33
N ILE A 3 -1.08 -1.19 -13.40
CA ILE A 3 -1.50 -0.47 -12.20
C ILE A 3 -2.21 -1.39 -11.20
N PRO A 4 -3.17 -2.26 -11.62
CA PRO A 4 -3.75 -3.22 -10.69
C PRO A 4 -2.73 -4.13 -10.01
N GLU A 5 -1.73 -4.58 -10.74
CA GLU A 5 -0.67 -5.42 -10.17
C GLU A 5 0.15 -4.66 -9.14
N MET A 6 0.45 -3.39 -9.41
CA MET A 6 1.16 -2.55 -8.46
C MET A 6 0.35 -2.31 -7.19
N THR A 7 -0.96 -2.09 -7.36
CA THR A 7 -1.87 -1.90 -6.23
C THR A 7 -1.92 -3.15 -5.35
N GLU A 8 -2.04 -4.32 -5.97
CA GLU A 8 -2.01 -5.59 -5.23
C GLU A 8 -0.71 -5.79 -4.47
N ALA A 9 0.41 -5.48 -5.10
CA ALA A 9 1.72 -5.60 -4.47
C ALA A 9 1.82 -4.68 -3.26
N LEU A 10 1.34 -3.44 -3.38
CA LEU A 10 1.35 -2.49 -2.28
C LEU A 10 0.44 -2.93 -1.14
N GLU A 11 -0.74 -3.44 -1.46
CA GLU A 11 -1.67 -3.94 -0.45
C GLU A 11 -1.08 -5.15 0.28
N GLY A 12 -0.44 -6.06 -0.45
CA GLY A 12 0.22 -7.21 0.13
C GLY A 12 1.35 -6.80 1.08
N ALA A 13 2.17 -5.85 0.64
CA ALA A 13 3.26 -5.33 1.47
C ALA A 13 2.71 -4.66 2.73
N SER A 14 1.63 -3.89 2.59
CA SER A 14 0.98 -3.23 3.73
C SER A 14 0.46 -4.25 4.73
N ALA A 15 -0.14 -5.34 4.25
CA ALA A 15 -0.66 -6.40 5.13
C ALA A 15 0.45 -7.07 5.93
N VAL A 16 1.56 -7.39 5.26
CA VAL A 16 2.71 -8.01 5.94
C VAL A 16 3.30 -7.07 6.98
N LEU A 17 3.46 -5.80 6.62
CA LEU A 17 3.99 -4.81 7.56
C LEU A 17 3.07 -4.59 8.74
N THR A 18 1.75 -4.65 8.52
CA THR A 18 0.78 -4.53 9.60
C THR A 18 0.93 -5.70 10.58
N GLU A 19 1.12 -6.91 10.08
CA GLU A 19 1.36 -8.07 10.93
C GLU A 19 2.63 -7.90 11.76
N ILE A 20 3.70 -7.45 11.14
CA ILE A 20 4.96 -7.19 11.85
C ILE A 20 4.76 -6.12 12.92
N SER A 21 4.01 -5.08 12.59
CA SER A 21 3.74 -3.98 13.50
C SER A 21 2.95 -4.41 14.75
N THR A 22 2.09 -5.43 14.63
CA THR A 22 1.37 -5.95 15.79
C THR A 22 2.29 -6.72 16.74
N GLU A 23 3.35 -7.32 16.21
CA GLU A 23 4.31 -8.06 17.02
C GLU A 23 5.42 -7.17 17.57
N HIS A 24 5.82 -6.15 16.81
CA HIS A 24 6.90 -5.25 17.16
C HIS A 24 6.45 -3.80 16.97
N THR A 25 6.22 -3.11 18.06
CA THR A 25 5.79 -1.71 18.01
C THR A 25 6.96 -0.82 17.63
N ASP A 26 6.88 -0.22 16.43
CA ASP A 26 7.89 0.73 15.94
C ASP A 26 7.18 1.83 15.15
N PRO A 27 7.35 3.11 15.57
CA PRO A 27 6.71 4.22 14.86
C PRO A 27 7.06 4.31 13.39
N ARG A 28 8.25 3.82 13.01
CA ARG A 28 8.66 3.85 11.60
C ARG A 28 7.82 2.92 10.75
N LEU A 29 7.39 1.79 11.32
CA LEU A 29 6.50 0.87 10.60
C LEU A 29 5.16 1.51 10.32
N ALA A 30 4.62 2.26 11.28
CA ALA A 30 3.36 2.97 11.06
C ALA A 30 3.48 3.98 9.93
N LEU A 31 4.61 4.69 9.84
CA LEU A 31 4.85 5.63 8.75
C LEU A 31 4.92 4.94 7.40
N VAL A 32 5.61 3.81 7.33
CA VAL A 32 5.74 3.05 6.08
C VAL A 32 4.38 2.52 5.63
N ILE A 33 3.61 1.98 6.55
CA ILE A 33 2.27 1.46 6.26
C ILE A 33 1.38 2.58 5.71
N ALA A 34 1.41 3.75 6.35
CA ALA A 34 0.63 4.90 5.90
C ALA A 34 1.06 5.34 4.50
N ALA A 35 2.37 5.37 4.24
CA ALA A 35 2.88 5.75 2.92
C ALA A 35 2.45 4.76 1.84
N LEU A 36 2.50 3.47 2.13
CA LEU A 36 2.06 2.44 1.19
C LEU A 36 0.58 2.57 0.90
N GLY A 37 -0.23 2.84 1.92
CA GLY A 37 -1.66 3.05 1.73
C GLY A 37 -1.95 4.26 0.83
N ALA A 38 -1.24 5.36 1.04
CA ALA A 38 -1.38 6.54 0.22
C ALA A 38 -0.99 6.27 -1.24
N CYS A 39 0.09 5.52 -1.45
CA CYS A 39 0.51 5.15 -2.80
C CYS A 39 -0.54 4.28 -3.49
N ALA A 40 -1.10 3.32 -2.77
CA ALA A 40 -2.14 2.45 -3.33
C ALA A 40 -3.37 3.26 -3.75
N GLU A 41 -3.78 4.22 -2.91
CA GLU A 41 -4.90 5.09 -3.24
C GLU A 41 -4.63 5.96 -4.46
N SER A 42 -3.41 6.47 -4.57
CA SER A 42 -3.01 7.27 -5.73
C SER A 42 -3.06 6.45 -7.01
N LEU A 43 -2.59 5.22 -6.97
CA LEU A 43 -2.63 4.32 -8.11
C LEU A 43 -4.06 4.00 -8.51
N ASP A 44 -4.94 3.77 -7.54
CA ASP A 44 -6.35 3.51 -7.82
C ASP A 44 -6.99 4.70 -8.54
N ARG A 45 -6.71 5.91 -8.09
CA ARG A 45 -7.25 7.10 -8.73
C ARG A 45 -6.73 7.26 -10.16
N MET A 46 -5.46 6.98 -10.38
CA MET A 46 -4.87 7.04 -11.72
C MET A 46 -5.50 5.99 -12.63
N TRP A 47 -5.70 4.79 -12.11
CA TRP A 47 -6.33 3.72 -12.86
C TRP A 47 -7.76 4.07 -13.26
N GLU A 48 -8.52 4.63 -12.34
CA GLU A 48 -9.89 5.05 -12.63
C GLU A 48 -9.95 6.10 -13.72
N ARG A 49 -9.01 7.04 -13.72
CA ARG A 49 -8.97 8.07 -14.75
C ARG A 49 -8.61 7.52 -16.12
N GLU A 50 -7.66 6.59 -16.16
CA GLU A 50 -7.19 6.04 -17.44
C GLU A 50 -8.02 4.87 -17.94
N GLY A 51 -8.67 4.18 -17.04
CA GLY A 51 -9.45 2.99 -17.36
C GLY A 51 -10.76 3.26 -18.07
N ARG A 52 -11.04 4.50 -18.40
CA ARG A 52 -12.27 4.90 -19.10
C ARG A 52 -12.03 5.17 -20.59
#